data_bfe42d724c2c45eee24952c2246d993b
#
_entry.id   bfe42d724c2c45eee24952c2246d993b
#
_cell.length_a   1.000
_cell.length_b   1.000
_cell.length_c   1.000
_cell.angle_alpha   90.00
_cell.angle_beta   90.00
_cell.angle_gamma   90.00
#
_symmetry.space_group_name_H-M   'P 1'
#
loop_
_entity.id
_entity.type
_entity.pdbx_description
1 polymer ?
#
loop_
_entity_poly.entity_id
_entity_poly.type
_entity_poly.pdbx_seq_one_letter_code
_entity_poly.pdbx_strand_id
1 'polypeptide(L)'
;MTVREATPADDAVLAGMLQAIFEERWNRPWPHPEPTPAQLENKLVLLAEEGDEAVGFAFGEVQPGPVAHVNIVYVVPERRREGITKALLQEFAARVRADGVEHMTLDVDVSNEVGRIVWQRLGFVEWARRLTVPLASLEEHLTGAATGESYASLHVQTDDVEAVQAAAARYLPRYGSTGHGRVSEPRNGWVAVYDELLDRDRKARDRVASELSNAVAAVVCAIGVESGHVVRYALFERGSVVDEYQSVPEFFGPLPPGDVVALSANPTVVARLTGAEPARVRAVARTASSPDELPAAPELLAEIAEVLGLEGAGRG
;
A
#
# COMPACT_ATOMS: atom_id res chain seq x y z
N MET A 1 -9.26 3.73 40.18
CA MET A 1 -8.18 3.54 39.20
C MET A 1 -6.98 4.36 39.67
N THR A 2 -5.81 3.75 39.74
CA THR A 2 -4.50 4.36 40.02
C THR A 2 -3.55 4.13 38.84
N VAL A 3 -2.64 5.09 38.66
CA VAL A 3 -1.54 4.93 37.68
C VAL A 3 -0.23 4.99 38.45
N ARG A 4 0.61 3.99 38.28
CA ARG A 4 1.92 3.91 38.94
C ARG A 4 3.01 3.46 37.96
N GLU A 5 4.24 3.66 38.33
CA GLU A 5 5.36 3.06 37.61
C GLU A 5 5.39 1.55 37.81
N ALA A 6 5.66 0.82 36.74
CA ALA A 6 5.80 -0.62 36.78
C ALA A 6 7.11 -1.03 37.47
N THR A 7 7.09 -2.18 38.07
CA THR A 7 8.22 -2.82 38.75
C THR A 7 8.52 -4.18 38.10
N PRO A 8 9.65 -4.81 38.37
CA PRO A 8 9.92 -6.16 37.85
C PRO A 8 8.87 -7.21 38.25
N ALA A 9 8.09 -6.98 39.31
CA ALA A 9 6.99 -7.86 39.67
C ALA A 9 5.85 -7.85 38.66
N ASP A 10 5.76 -6.82 37.82
CA ASP A 10 4.72 -6.62 36.83
C ASP A 10 5.06 -7.26 35.46
N ASP A 11 6.27 -7.81 35.29
CA ASP A 11 6.77 -8.31 34.00
C ASP A 11 5.84 -9.33 33.35
N ALA A 12 5.26 -10.25 34.13
CA ALA A 12 4.34 -11.25 33.60
C ALA A 12 3.04 -10.62 33.07
N VAL A 13 2.53 -9.60 33.74
CA VAL A 13 1.32 -8.87 33.33
C VAL A 13 1.60 -8.05 32.07
N LEU A 14 2.72 -7.34 32.05
CA LEU A 14 3.15 -6.56 30.90
C LEU A 14 3.40 -7.45 29.67
N ALA A 15 4.02 -8.62 29.85
CA ALA A 15 4.21 -9.59 28.77
C ALA A 15 2.88 -10.06 28.18
N GLY A 16 1.87 -10.35 29.04
CA GLY A 16 0.53 -10.72 28.58
C GLY A 16 -0.16 -9.59 27.81
N MET A 17 -0.05 -8.35 28.26
CA MET A 17 -0.63 -7.19 27.54
C MET A 17 0.10 -6.90 26.23
N LEU A 18 1.43 -7.05 26.18
CA LEU A 18 2.22 -6.92 24.94
C LEU A 18 1.80 -7.99 23.92
N GLN A 19 1.62 -9.24 24.37
CA GLN A 19 1.12 -10.31 23.52
C GLN A 19 -0.29 -10.01 22.97
N ALA A 20 -1.19 -9.50 23.82
CA ALA A 20 -2.53 -9.12 23.38
C ALA A 20 -2.52 -8.01 22.32
N ILE A 21 -1.63 -7.02 22.43
CA ILE A 21 -1.44 -6.00 21.39
C ILE A 21 -0.98 -6.63 20.09
N PHE A 22 -0.01 -7.55 20.17
CA PHE A 22 0.53 -8.23 18.99
C PHE A 22 -0.57 -9.01 18.26
N GLU A 23 -1.38 -9.75 18.98
CA GLU A 23 -2.50 -10.50 18.42
C GLU A 23 -3.59 -9.60 17.83
N GLU A 24 -3.88 -8.48 18.47
CA GLU A 24 -4.92 -7.55 18.02
C GLU A 24 -4.51 -6.74 16.79
N ARG A 25 -3.24 -6.32 16.69
CA ARG A 25 -2.81 -5.34 15.69
C ARG A 25 -1.87 -5.87 14.62
N TRP A 26 -1.07 -6.89 14.93
CA TRP A 26 0.06 -7.28 14.10
C TRP A 26 -0.05 -8.68 13.50
N ASN A 27 -1.22 -9.19 13.35
CA ASN A 27 -1.47 -10.37 12.50
C ASN A 27 -1.19 -10.08 11.00
N ARG A 28 -0.21 -9.19 10.75
CA ARG A 28 0.30 -8.81 9.42
C ARG A 28 1.80 -9.11 9.37
N PRO A 29 2.34 -9.47 8.19
CA PRO A 29 3.76 -9.79 8.00
C PRO A 29 4.66 -8.54 8.03
N TRP A 30 4.59 -7.76 9.09
CA TRP A 30 5.55 -6.69 9.34
C TRP A 30 6.62 -7.20 10.30
N PRO A 31 7.92 -6.96 10.02
CA PRO A 31 9.02 -7.45 10.86
C PRO A 31 9.12 -6.64 12.16
N HIS A 32 8.07 -6.67 12.99
CA HIS A 32 8.22 -6.27 14.36
C HIS A 32 8.67 -7.49 15.15
N PRO A 33 9.78 -7.42 15.89
CA PRO A 33 10.10 -8.46 16.83
C PRO A 33 8.94 -8.62 17.81
N GLU A 34 8.66 -9.85 18.21
CA GLU A 34 7.69 -10.09 19.29
C GLU A 34 8.02 -9.17 20.46
N PRO A 35 7.03 -8.45 21.00
CA PRO A 35 7.29 -7.56 22.11
C PRO A 35 7.75 -8.39 23.31
N THR A 36 8.93 -8.08 23.80
CA THR A 36 9.54 -8.77 24.96
C THR A 36 9.73 -7.77 26.10
N PRO A 37 9.72 -8.22 27.36
CA PRO A 37 10.03 -7.36 28.51
C PRO A 37 11.36 -6.61 28.37
N ALA A 38 12.34 -7.16 27.66
CA ALA A 38 13.62 -6.49 27.38
C ALA A 38 13.44 -5.16 26.60
N GLN A 39 12.37 -4.98 25.86
CA GLN A 39 12.06 -3.71 25.17
C GLN A 39 11.63 -2.60 26.12
N LEU A 40 11.30 -2.94 27.36
CA LEU A 40 10.90 -2.01 28.40
C LEU A 40 12.10 -1.52 29.25
N GLU A 41 13.27 -2.17 29.10
CA GLU A 41 14.47 -1.76 29.81
C GLU A 41 14.85 -0.30 29.46
N ASN A 42 15.21 0.46 30.50
CA ASN A 42 15.55 1.90 30.38
C ASN A 42 14.42 2.79 29.86
N LYS A 43 13.18 2.35 29.96
CA LYS A 43 12.01 3.14 29.58
C LYS A 43 11.15 3.47 30.78
N LEU A 44 10.43 4.59 30.73
CA LEU A 44 9.36 4.88 31.67
C LEU A 44 8.16 4.00 31.32
N VAL A 45 7.83 3.07 32.21
CA VAL A 45 6.68 2.16 32.07
C VAL A 45 5.66 2.47 33.14
N LEU A 46 4.45 2.81 32.74
CA LEU A 46 3.33 3.11 33.62
C LEU A 46 2.25 2.05 33.49
N LEU A 47 1.71 1.61 34.64
CA LEU A 47 0.63 0.65 34.74
C LEU A 47 -0.61 1.33 35.32
N ALA A 48 -1.76 1.15 34.69
CA ALA A 48 -3.06 1.57 35.21
C ALA A 48 -3.74 0.36 35.88
N GLU A 49 -4.19 0.53 37.12
CA GLU A 49 -4.80 -0.53 37.93
C GLU A 49 -6.16 -0.11 38.46
N GLU A 50 -7.04 -1.07 38.58
CA GLU A 50 -8.30 -0.95 39.31
C GLU A 50 -8.42 -2.08 40.34
N GLY A 51 -8.31 -1.74 41.63
CA GLY A 51 -8.04 -2.76 42.64
C GLY A 51 -6.70 -3.41 42.42
N ASP A 52 -6.68 -4.73 42.30
CA ASP A 52 -5.47 -5.54 42.06
C ASP A 52 -5.33 -5.94 40.57
N GLU A 53 -6.20 -5.43 39.70
CA GLU A 53 -6.21 -5.78 38.29
C GLU A 53 -5.56 -4.69 37.43
N ALA A 54 -4.58 -5.07 36.61
CA ALA A 54 -3.98 -4.18 35.61
C ALA A 54 -4.92 -4.04 34.39
N VAL A 55 -5.35 -2.82 34.09
CA VAL A 55 -6.33 -2.51 33.03
C VAL A 55 -5.73 -1.80 31.84
N GLY A 56 -4.45 -1.43 31.89
CA GLY A 56 -3.74 -0.80 30.78
C GLY A 56 -2.32 -0.40 31.16
N PHE A 57 -1.52 -0.10 30.16
CA PHE A 57 -0.17 0.43 30.39
C PHE A 57 0.23 1.42 29.30
N ALA A 58 1.26 2.21 29.59
CA ALA A 58 1.98 3.03 28.62
C ALA A 58 3.47 2.92 28.87
N PHE A 59 4.27 2.91 27.81
CA PHE A 59 5.69 3.07 27.94
C PHE A 59 6.28 3.98 26.88
N GLY A 60 7.40 4.59 27.21
CA GLY A 60 8.12 5.48 26.35
C GLY A 60 9.47 5.89 26.95
N GLU A 61 10.16 6.77 26.27
CA GLU A 61 11.49 7.23 26.63
C GLU A 61 11.69 8.71 26.39
N VAL A 62 12.55 9.33 27.17
CA VAL A 62 13.08 10.66 26.88
C VAL A 62 14.14 10.53 25.79
N GLN A 63 13.97 11.29 24.71
CA GLN A 63 14.89 11.34 23.60
C GLN A 63 15.89 12.51 23.77
N PRO A 64 17.00 12.55 23.01
CA PRO A 64 17.87 13.72 23.00
C PRO A 64 17.10 15.00 22.66
N GLY A 65 17.26 16.04 23.50
CA GLY A 65 16.49 17.29 23.42
C GLY A 65 15.24 17.29 24.31
N PRO A 66 14.37 18.29 24.20
CA PRO A 66 13.21 18.45 25.07
C PRO A 66 12.01 17.59 24.60
N VAL A 67 12.24 16.35 24.21
CA VAL A 67 11.24 15.47 23.58
C VAL A 67 11.16 14.13 24.30
N ALA A 68 9.95 13.65 24.54
CA ALA A 68 9.71 12.25 24.91
C ALA A 68 8.92 11.54 23.81
N HIS A 69 9.22 10.25 23.61
CA HIS A 69 8.49 9.41 22.67
C HIS A 69 7.70 8.35 23.41
N VAL A 70 6.40 8.29 23.11
CA VAL A 70 5.51 7.25 23.62
C VAL A 70 5.47 6.11 22.61
N ASN A 71 6.03 4.98 22.99
CA ASN A 71 6.13 3.81 22.12
C ASN A 71 4.80 3.07 22.00
N ILE A 72 4.16 2.79 23.14
CA ILE A 72 2.88 2.07 23.20
C ILE A 72 2.00 2.66 24.31
N VAL A 73 0.71 2.72 24.03
CA VAL A 73 -0.35 2.85 25.02
C VAL A 73 -1.39 1.77 24.74
N TYR A 74 -1.69 0.98 25.73
CA TYR A 74 -2.67 -0.09 25.65
C TYR A 74 -3.67 -0.04 26.79
N VAL A 75 -4.91 -0.36 26.47
CA VAL A 75 -6.00 -0.53 27.44
C VAL A 75 -6.74 -1.80 27.05
N VAL A 76 -6.98 -2.69 28.00
CA VAL A 76 -7.73 -3.92 27.78
C VAL A 76 -9.10 -3.60 27.14
N PRO A 77 -9.56 -4.41 26.17
CA PRO A 77 -10.74 -4.07 25.37
C PRO A 77 -11.98 -3.71 26.19
N GLU A 78 -12.22 -4.42 27.27
CA GLU A 78 -13.39 -4.30 28.17
C GLU A 78 -13.43 -2.98 28.92
N ARG A 79 -12.26 -2.33 29.07
CA ARG A 79 -12.10 -1.08 29.85
C ARG A 79 -11.80 0.14 28.99
N ARG A 80 -11.94 0.01 27.67
CA ARG A 80 -11.78 1.12 26.73
C ARG A 80 -12.90 2.14 26.88
N ARG A 81 -12.60 3.40 26.55
CA ARG A 81 -13.48 4.57 26.65
C ARG A 81 -13.77 5.06 28.08
N GLU A 82 -13.09 4.52 29.08
CA GLU A 82 -13.19 4.93 30.49
C GLU A 82 -12.16 6.00 30.89
N GLY A 83 -11.42 6.55 29.92
CA GLY A 83 -10.43 7.61 30.17
C GLY A 83 -9.05 7.12 30.60
N ILE A 84 -8.79 5.80 30.62
CA ILE A 84 -7.54 5.20 31.08
C ILE A 84 -6.34 5.70 30.27
N THR A 85 -6.46 5.76 28.93
CA THR A 85 -5.42 6.34 28.06
C THR A 85 -5.05 7.76 28.48
N LYS A 86 -6.04 8.58 28.79
CA LYS A 86 -5.82 9.96 29.24
C LYS A 86 -5.05 10.00 30.55
N ALA A 87 -5.43 9.16 31.52
CA ALA A 87 -4.77 9.10 32.83
C ALA A 87 -3.31 8.63 32.70
N LEU A 88 -3.04 7.59 31.89
CA LEU A 88 -1.69 7.12 31.59
C LEU A 88 -0.82 8.22 30.98
N LEU A 89 -1.34 8.95 30.00
CA LEU A 89 -0.61 10.03 29.35
C LEU A 89 -0.42 11.26 30.26
N GLN A 90 -1.36 11.55 31.14
CA GLN A 90 -1.22 12.63 32.13
C GLN A 90 -0.09 12.32 33.10
N GLU A 91 -0.02 11.09 33.61
CA GLU A 91 1.06 10.66 34.50
C GLU A 91 2.39 10.61 33.77
N PHE A 92 2.42 10.07 32.53
CA PHE A 92 3.62 10.05 31.70
C PHE A 92 4.16 11.47 31.47
N ALA A 93 3.30 12.40 31.07
CA ALA A 93 3.68 13.79 30.85
C ALA A 93 4.19 14.47 32.15
N ALA A 94 3.58 14.16 33.30
CA ALA A 94 4.02 14.69 34.60
C ALA A 94 5.44 14.21 34.93
N ARG A 95 5.75 12.93 34.68
CA ARG A 95 7.08 12.35 34.94
C ARG A 95 8.15 12.96 34.03
N VAL A 96 7.94 12.95 32.73
CA VAL A 96 8.95 13.41 31.79
C VAL A 96 9.16 14.93 31.83
N ARG A 97 8.16 15.68 32.28
CA ARG A 97 8.29 17.15 32.49
C ARG A 97 9.36 17.49 33.53
N ALA A 98 9.56 16.66 34.52
CA ALA A 98 10.62 16.84 35.51
C ALA A 98 12.02 16.77 34.88
N ASP A 99 12.17 16.10 33.75
CA ASP A 99 13.39 15.95 32.96
C ASP A 99 13.53 17.06 31.87
N GLY A 100 12.72 18.12 31.93
CA GLY A 100 12.79 19.23 30.98
C GLY A 100 12.14 18.96 29.63
N VAL A 101 11.30 17.94 29.51
CA VAL A 101 10.58 17.63 28.26
C VAL A 101 9.46 18.63 28.02
N GLU A 102 9.41 19.21 26.82
CA GLU A 102 8.42 20.18 26.37
C GLU A 102 7.45 19.58 25.33
N HIS A 103 7.89 18.54 24.61
CA HIS A 103 7.11 17.93 23.54
C HIS A 103 7.00 16.41 23.71
N MET A 104 5.87 15.86 23.33
CA MET A 104 5.67 14.41 23.23
C MET A 104 5.39 14.00 21.79
N THR A 105 6.00 12.91 21.37
CA THR A 105 5.78 12.29 20.06
C THR A 105 5.28 10.86 20.21
N LEU A 106 4.65 10.35 19.19
CA LEU A 106 4.28 8.93 19.05
C LEU A 106 4.17 8.58 17.57
N ASP A 107 4.24 7.29 17.28
CA ASP A 107 3.91 6.76 15.97
C ASP A 107 2.50 6.13 16.00
N VAL A 108 1.74 6.36 14.95
CA VAL A 108 0.45 5.71 14.73
C VAL A 108 0.39 5.11 13.35
N ASP A 109 0.00 3.84 13.28
CA ASP A 109 -0.21 3.17 12.00
C ASP A 109 -1.26 3.91 11.16
N VAL A 110 -1.00 4.10 9.87
CA VAL A 110 -1.90 4.80 8.94
C VAL A 110 -3.27 4.13 8.84
N SER A 111 -3.35 2.82 9.05
CA SER A 111 -4.58 2.04 9.07
C SER A 111 -5.35 2.14 10.40
N ASN A 112 -4.74 2.70 11.45
CA ASN A 112 -5.38 2.87 12.76
C ASN A 112 -6.19 4.18 12.83
N GLU A 113 -7.29 4.24 12.11
CA GLU A 113 -8.15 5.44 12.09
C GLU A 113 -8.67 5.82 13.46
N VAL A 114 -9.05 4.85 14.28
CA VAL A 114 -9.55 5.09 15.66
C VAL A 114 -8.45 5.73 16.51
N GLY A 115 -7.23 5.20 16.44
CA GLY A 115 -6.07 5.76 17.13
C GLY A 115 -5.80 7.20 16.68
N ARG A 116 -5.79 7.47 15.38
CA ARG A 116 -5.58 8.82 14.83
C ARG A 116 -6.58 9.83 15.37
N ILE A 117 -7.87 9.48 15.41
CA ILE A 117 -8.93 10.36 15.98
C ILE A 117 -8.67 10.63 17.47
N VAL A 118 -8.27 9.62 18.24
CA VAL A 118 -7.97 9.78 19.68
C VAL A 118 -6.79 10.73 19.86
N TRP A 119 -5.69 10.54 19.12
CA TRP A 119 -4.50 11.38 19.22
C TRP A 119 -4.76 12.83 18.82
N GLN A 120 -5.51 13.06 17.75
CA GLN A 120 -5.90 14.41 17.33
C GLN A 120 -6.75 15.12 18.40
N ARG A 121 -7.68 14.41 19.06
CA ARG A 121 -8.48 14.97 20.16
C ARG A 121 -7.65 15.32 21.40
N LEU A 122 -6.52 14.64 21.59
CA LEU A 122 -5.56 14.93 22.65
C LEU A 122 -4.56 16.04 22.28
N GLY A 123 -4.68 16.62 21.08
CA GLY A 123 -3.86 17.74 20.62
C GLY A 123 -2.61 17.33 19.83
N PHE A 124 -2.41 16.05 19.52
CA PHE A 124 -1.34 15.65 18.64
C PHE A 124 -1.63 16.06 17.20
N VAL A 125 -0.60 16.57 16.52
CA VAL A 125 -0.64 16.95 15.12
C VAL A 125 0.35 16.10 14.31
N GLU A 126 0.03 15.81 13.06
CA GLU A 126 0.96 15.11 12.17
C GLU A 126 2.16 16.02 11.88
N TRP A 127 3.35 15.57 12.29
CA TRP A 127 4.60 16.31 12.13
C TRP A 127 5.49 15.70 11.05
N ALA A 128 5.52 14.35 10.95
CA ALA A 128 6.36 13.61 10.02
C ALA A 128 5.65 12.33 9.57
N ARG A 129 6.09 11.78 8.45
CA ARG A 129 5.71 10.44 7.98
C ARG A 129 6.93 9.54 8.03
N ARG A 130 6.81 8.41 8.71
CA ARG A 130 7.83 7.37 8.69
C ARG A 130 7.66 6.55 7.42
N LEU A 131 8.73 6.43 6.64
CA LEU A 131 8.80 5.56 5.47
C LEU A 131 9.69 4.38 5.81
N THR A 132 9.38 3.23 5.23
CA THR A 132 10.13 2.01 5.46
C THR A 132 10.21 1.21 4.17
N VAL A 133 11.28 0.47 4.02
CA VAL A 133 11.52 -0.43 2.89
C VAL A 133 12.32 -1.63 3.41
N PRO A 134 12.03 -2.86 2.97
CA PRO A 134 12.90 -3.99 3.25
C PRO A 134 14.32 -3.72 2.74
N LEU A 135 15.35 -4.06 3.52
CA LEU A 135 16.75 -3.75 3.14
C LEU A 135 17.13 -4.41 1.81
N ALA A 136 16.71 -5.66 1.59
CA ALA A 136 16.92 -6.36 0.32
C ALA A 136 16.33 -5.58 -0.86
N SER A 137 15.09 -5.11 -0.74
CA SER A 137 14.46 -4.30 -1.77
C SER A 137 15.17 -2.96 -1.98
N LEU A 138 15.67 -2.32 -0.92
CA LEU A 138 16.46 -1.11 -1.03
C LEU A 138 17.78 -1.37 -1.76
N GLU A 139 18.49 -2.44 -1.40
CA GLU A 139 19.73 -2.85 -2.06
C GLU A 139 19.50 -3.14 -3.55
N GLU A 140 18.44 -3.85 -3.89
CA GLU A 140 18.02 -4.09 -5.26
C GLU A 140 17.77 -2.77 -6.01
N HIS A 141 17.04 -1.83 -5.42
CA HIS A 141 16.79 -0.51 -6.02
C HIS A 141 18.07 0.32 -6.18
N LEU A 142 18.97 0.29 -5.21
CA LEU A 142 20.21 1.06 -5.23
C LEU A 142 21.25 0.47 -6.18
N THR A 143 21.30 -0.85 -6.32
CA THR A 143 22.25 -1.53 -7.23
C THR A 143 21.75 -1.59 -8.67
N GLY A 144 20.52 -1.17 -8.92
CA GLY A 144 19.87 -1.31 -10.22
C GLY A 144 19.48 -2.76 -10.55
N ALA A 145 19.66 -3.70 -9.62
CA ALA A 145 19.23 -5.08 -9.80
C ALA A 145 17.69 -5.20 -9.80
N ALA A 146 17.00 -4.29 -9.11
CA ALA A 146 15.53 -4.17 -9.14
C ALA A 146 15.01 -3.24 -10.25
N THR A 147 15.88 -2.65 -11.06
CA THR A 147 15.49 -1.97 -12.29
C THR A 147 15.35 -2.98 -13.43
N GLY A 148 14.56 -3.99 -13.21
CA GLY A 148 13.89 -4.62 -14.32
C GLY A 148 13.16 -3.50 -15.06
N GLU A 149 13.38 -3.44 -16.37
CA GLU A 149 12.84 -2.38 -17.21
C GLU A 149 11.32 -2.33 -17.06
N SER A 150 10.79 -1.16 -16.69
CA SER A 150 9.35 -0.94 -16.76
C SER A 150 8.96 -0.64 -18.20
N TYR A 151 7.93 -1.29 -18.69
CA TYR A 151 7.41 -1.06 -20.03
C TYR A 151 5.92 -1.34 -20.08
N ALA A 152 5.20 -0.58 -20.89
CA ALA A 152 3.76 -0.70 -20.99
C ALA A 152 3.23 -0.24 -22.35
N SER A 153 2.00 -0.63 -22.63
CA SER A 153 1.26 -0.21 -23.80
C SER A 153 -0.20 0.04 -23.45
N LEU A 154 -0.87 0.83 -24.29
CA LEU A 154 -2.32 0.93 -24.27
C LEU A 154 -2.89 0.19 -25.48
N HIS A 155 -3.95 -0.55 -25.26
CA HIS A 155 -4.67 -1.25 -26.33
C HIS A 155 -6.11 -0.73 -26.35
N VAL A 156 -6.52 -0.19 -27.47
CA VAL A 156 -7.86 0.38 -27.72
C VAL A 156 -8.68 -0.60 -28.56
N GLN A 157 -9.82 -1.02 -28.06
CA GLN A 157 -10.67 -2.02 -28.72
C GLN A 157 -11.47 -1.39 -29.88
N THR A 158 -10.80 -1.26 -31.01
CA THR A 158 -11.35 -0.65 -32.23
C THR A 158 -10.51 -1.02 -33.44
N ASP A 159 -11.08 -0.91 -34.64
CA ASP A 159 -10.37 -0.99 -35.92
C ASP A 159 -10.09 0.42 -36.49
N ASP A 160 -10.56 1.49 -35.86
CA ASP A 160 -10.38 2.89 -36.28
C ASP A 160 -9.02 3.44 -35.83
N VAL A 161 -7.98 3.15 -36.60
CA VAL A 161 -6.61 3.61 -36.34
C VAL A 161 -6.52 5.14 -36.35
N GLU A 162 -7.23 5.80 -37.25
CA GLU A 162 -7.19 7.28 -37.40
C GLU A 162 -7.71 7.96 -36.12
N ALA A 163 -8.82 7.46 -35.57
CA ALA A 163 -9.37 7.99 -34.31
C ALA A 163 -8.40 7.80 -33.16
N VAL A 164 -7.73 6.63 -33.07
CA VAL A 164 -6.73 6.37 -32.02
C VAL A 164 -5.51 7.27 -32.19
N GLN A 165 -5.00 7.43 -33.42
CA GLN A 165 -3.87 8.33 -33.70
C GLN A 165 -4.16 9.77 -33.33
N ALA A 166 -5.35 10.28 -33.72
CA ALA A 166 -5.76 11.63 -33.39
C ALA A 166 -5.91 11.85 -31.88
N ALA A 167 -6.46 10.87 -31.17
CA ALA A 167 -6.60 10.92 -29.72
C ALA A 167 -5.23 10.81 -29.01
N ALA A 168 -4.37 9.90 -29.43
CA ALA A 168 -3.02 9.76 -28.88
C ALA A 168 -2.19 11.04 -29.07
N ALA A 169 -2.19 11.61 -30.28
CA ALA A 169 -1.51 12.87 -30.60
C ALA A 169 -2.05 14.06 -29.79
N ARG A 170 -3.31 14.02 -29.39
CA ARG A 170 -3.94 15.05 -28.55
C ARG A 170 -3.58 14.94 -27.08
N TYR A 171 -3.54 13.71 -26.53
CA TYR A 171 -3.48 13.51 -25.08
C TYR A 171 -2.07 13.19 -24.56
N LEU A 172 -1.23 12.43 -25.30
CA LEU A 172 0.12 12.12 -24.85
C LEU A 172 0.95 13.37 -24.51
N PRO A 173 0.99 14.44 -25.34
CA PRO A 173 1.77 15.64 -25.02
C PRO A 173 1.26 16.39 -23.77
N ARG A 174 -0.04 16.30 -23.45
CA ARG A 174 -0.62 16.95 -22.27
C ARG A 174 -0.09 16.37 -20.95
N TYR A 175 0.35 15.13 -20.97
CA TYR A 175 0.87 14.41 -19.81
C TYR A 175 2.39 14.26 -19.83
N GLY A 176 3.08 14.93 -20.78
CA GLY A 176 4.54 15.03 -20.77
C GLY A 176 5.26 14.10 -21.74
N SER A 177 4.56 13.53 -22.74
CA SER A 177 5.24 12.90 -23.88
C SER A 177 5.93 13.96 -24.73
N THR A 178 7.17 13.69 -25.11
CA THR A 178 7.96 14.50 -26.05
C THR A 178 7.97 13.91 -27.45
N GLY A 179 7.45 12.70 -27.61
CA GLY A 179 7.30 11.97 -28.87
C GLY A 179 5.90 12.11 -29.47
N HIS A 180 5.67 11.40 -30.54
CA HIS A 180 4.36 11.36 -31.19
C HIS A 180 3.58 10.08 -30.90
N GLY A 181 4.14 9.21 -30.04
CA GLY A 181 3.62 7.88 -29.82
C GLY A 181 3.56 7.03 -31.11
N ARG A 182 3.73 5.76 -31.00
CA ARG A 182 3.55 4.83 -32.12
C ARG A 182 2.20 4.15 -31.98
N VAL A 183 1.40 4.14 -33.02
CA VAL A 183 0.10 3.47 -33.09
C VAL A 183 0.21 2.30 -34.07
N SER A 184 -0.25 1.12 -33.66
CA SER A 184 -0.19 -0.09 -34.51
C SER A 184 -1.36 -0.17 -35.49
N GLU A 185 -1.23 -1.04 -36.49
CA GLU A 185 -2.41 -1.54 -37.20
C GLU A 185 -3.28 -2.41 -36.27
N PRO A 186 -4.58 -2.55 -36.56
CA PRO A 186 -5.48 -3.35 -35.74
C PRO A 186 -5.08 -4.82 -35.76
N ARG A 187 -5.08 -5.46 -34.59
CA ARG A 187 -4.89 -6.89 -34.44
C ARG A 187 -5.88 -7.44 -33.42
N ASN A 188 -6.60 -8.47 -33.78
CA ASN A 188 -7.65 -9.07 -32.97
C ASN A 188 -8.72 -8.04 -32.47
N GLY A 189 -8.98 -6.97 -33.25
CA GLY A 189 -9.90 -5.90 -32.87
C GLY A 189 -9.31 -4.89 -31.87
N TRP A 190 -7.97 -4.86 -31.72
CA TRP A 190 -7.27 -3.91 -30.86
C TRP A 190 -6.22 -3.12 -31.63
N VAL A 191 -6.14 -1.83 -31.36
CA VAL A 191 -5.09 -0.90 -31.82
C VAL A 191 -4.20 -0.58 -30.64
N ALA A 192 -2.89 -0.84 -30.76
CA ALA A 192 -1.93 -0.58 -29.68
C ALA A 192 -1.29 0.80 -29.82
N VAL A 193 -1.03 1.44 -28.66
CA VAL A 193 -0.32 2.72 -28.55
C VAL A 193 0.90 2.53 -27.65
N TYR A 194 2.06 2.95 -28.14
CA TYR A 194 3.35 2.88 -27.44
C TYR A 194 3.96 4.26 -27.34
N ASP A 195 4.48 4.61 -26.18
CA ASP A 195 5.18 5.87 -25.91
C ASP A 195 6.03 5.72 -24.64
N GLU A 196 7.21 6.31 -24.59
CA GLU A 196 8.10 6.27 -23.44
C GLU A 196 7.46 6.82 -22.16
N LEU A 197 6.49 7.72 -22.29
CA LEU A 197 5.71 8.22 -21.16
C LEU A 197 4.95 7.09 -20.46
N LEU A 198 4.39 6.15 -21.25
CA LEU A 198 3.61 5.03 -20.75
C LEU A 198 4.45 4.05 -19.94
N ASP A 199 5.74 3.94 -20.27
CA ASP A 199 6.71 3.09 -19.57
C ASP A 199 7.07 3.66 -18.20
N ARG A 200 7.35 4.97 -18.14
CA ARG A 200 7.95 5.64 -16.97
C ARG A 200 6.97 6.25 -15.99
N ASP A 201 5.74 6.60 -16.42
CA ASP A 201 4.75 7.28 -15.59
C ASP A 201 3.39 6.58 -15.61
N ARG A 202 3.17 5.73 -14.60
CA ARG A 202 1.91 5.03 -14.39
C ARG A 202 0.69 5.96 -14.35
N LYS A 203 0.82 7.10 -13.63
CA LYS A 203 -0.32 8.03 -13.49
C LYS A 203 -0.66 8.71 -14.80
N ALA A 204 0.35 9.07 -15.58
CA ALA A 204 0.15 9.60 -16.93
C ALA A 204 -0.47 8.53 -17.83
N ARG A 205 0.02 7.30 -17.81
CA ARG A 205 -0.54 6.15 -18.55
C ARG A 205 -2.04 5.98 -18.27
N ASP A 206 -2.41 5.90 -16.99
CA ASP A 206 -3.80 5.69 -16.59
C ASP A 206 -4.71 6.86 -17.02
N ARG A 207 -4.20 8.10 -16.96
CA ARG A 207 -4.93 9.29 -17.47
C ARG A 207 -5.10 9.27 -18.99
N VAL A 208 -4.04 8.94 -19.73
CA VAL A 208 -4.12 8.80 -21.19
C VAL A 208 -5.11 7.71 -21.57
N ALA A 209 -5.07 6.55 -20.89
CA ALA A 209 -6.02 5.46 -21.11
C ALA A 209 -7.47 5.89 -20.87
N SER A 210 -7.73 6.61 -19.79
CA SER A 210 -9.04 7.20 -19.47
C SER A 210 -9.53 8.13 -20.57
N GLU A 211 -8.68 9.07 -21.01
CA GLU A 211 -9.02 10.04 -22.09
C GLU A 211 -9.26 9.33 -23.43
N LEU A 212 -8.43 8.35 -23.79
CA LEU A 212 -8.60 7.55 -25.00
C LEU A 212 -9.93 6.80 -24.98
N SER A 213 -10.26 6.13 -23.85
CA SER A 213 -11.50 5.35 -23.76
C SER A 213 -12.74 6.22 -23.90
N ASN A 214 -12.67 7.47 -23.44
CA ASN A 214 -13.75 8.43 -23.60
C ASN A 214 -13.81 9.04 -25.01
N ALA A 215 -12.66 9.41 -25.58
CA ALA A 215 -12.58 10.07 -26.88
C ALA A 215 -12.94 9.15 -28.05
N VAL A 216 -12.50 7.90 -27.99
CA VAL A 216 -12.76 6.88 -29.03
C VAL A 216 -14.06 6.12 -28.75
N ALA A 217 -14.65 6.29 -27.55
CA ALA A 217 -15.84 5.56 -27.09
C ALA A 217 -15.62 4.01 -27.11
N ALA A 218 -14.41 3.57 -26.80
CA ALA A 218 -13.99 2.17 -26.83
C ALA A 218 -13.41 1.73 -25.49
N VAL A 219 -13.32 0.42 -25.25
CA VAL A 219 -12.58 -0.14 -24.13
C VAL A 219 -11.08 0.08 -24.35
N VAL A 220 -10.36 0.48 -23.31
CA VAL A 220 -8.91 0.61 -23.33
C VAL A 220 -8.31 -0.26 -22.24
N CYS A 221 -7.34 -1.10 -22.61
CA CYS A 221 -6.51 -1.83 -21.68
C CYS A 221 -5.14 -1.17 -21.59
N ALA A 222 -4.78 -0.65 -20.40
CA ALA A 222 -3.42 -0.26 -20.08
C ALA A 222 -2.74 -1.46 -19.43
N ILE A 223 -1.68 -2.00 -20.06
CA ILE A 223 -1.03 -3.22 -19.59
C ILE A 223 0.49 -3.07 -19.66
N GLY A 224 1.21 -3.65 -18.70
CA GLY A 224 2.67 -3.63 -18.70
C GLY A 224 3.31 -4.32 -17.52
N VAL A 225 4.63 -4.25 -17.49
CA VAL A 225 5.49 -4.69 -16.39
C VAL A 225 6.00 -3.46 -15.65
N GLU A 226 5.95 -3.48 -14.34
CA GLU A 226 6.51 -2.45 -13.45
C GLU A 226 7.71 -3.03 -12.70
N SER A 227 8.83 -2.28 -12.71
CA SER A 227 10.10 -2.66 -12.06
C SER A 227 10.61 -4.07 -12.43
N GLY A 228 10.28 -4.57 -13.61
CA GLY A 228 10.69 -5.89 -14.11
C GLY A 228 10.02 -7.10 -13.45
N HIS A 229 9.21 -6.88 -12.40
CA HIS A 229 8.70 -7.97 -11.56
C HIS A 229 7.18 -8.05 -11.46
N VAL A 230 6.48 -6.93 -11.62
CA VAL A 230 5.04 -6.85 -11.39
C VAL A 230 4.31 -6.63 -12.69
N VAL A 231 3.41 -7.53 -13.05
CA VAL A 231 2.49 -7.34 -14.17
C VAL A 231 1.26 -6.60 -13.65
N ARG A 232 0.87 -5.55 -14.37
CA ARG A 232 -0.34 -4.81 -14.08
C ARG A 232 -1.14 -4.60 -15.36
N TYR A 233 -2.47 -4.65 -15.23
CA TYR A 233 -3.36 -4.03 -16.20
C TYR A 233 -4.45 -3.21 -15.52
N ALA A 234 -5.02 -2.27 -16.28
CA ALA A 234 -6.24 -1.56 -15.93
C ALA A 234 -7.13 -1.45 -17.17
N LEU A 235 -8.40 -1.79 -17.03
CA LEU A 235 -9.42 -1.70 -18.07
C LEU A 235 -10.26 -0.42 -17.87
N PHE A 236 -10.39 0.34 -18.93
CA PHE A 236 -11.14 1.60 -18.94
C PHE A 236 -12.33 1.48 -19.89
N GLU A 237 -13.47 1.95 -19.44
CA GLU A 237 -14.67 2.09 -20.25
C GLU A 237 -15.27 3.49 -19.99
N ARG A 238 -15.48 4.28 -21.05
CA ARG A 238 -16.04 5.65 -20.98
C ARG A 238 -15.32 6.56 -19.95
N GLY A 239 -14.01 6.52 -19.96
CA GLY A 239 -13.16 7.33 -19.07
C GLY A 239 -13.01 6.83 -17.65
N SER A 240 -13.70 5.76 -17.27
CA SER A 240 -13.64 5.20 -15.90
C SER A 240 -12.91 3.86 -15.88
N VAL A 241 -12.16 3.62 -14.81
CA VAL A 241 -11.59 2.30 -14.53
C VAL A 241 -12.73 1.36 -14.13
N VAL A 242 -12.77 0.20 -14.75
CA VAL A 242 -13.81 -0.82 -14.51
C VAL A 242 -13.25 -2.14 -14.00
N ASP A 243 -11.96 -2.39 -14.19
CA ASP A 243 -11.24 -3.50 -13.61
C ASP A 243 -9.76 -3.19 -13.51
N GLU A 244 -9.10 -3.63 -12.45
CA GLU A 244 -7.67 -3.49 -12.23
C GLU A 244 -7.06 -4.81 -11.75
N TYR A 245 -5.84 -5.06 -12.16
CA TYR A 245 -5.06 -6.20 -11.72
C TYR A 245 -3.62 -5.81 -11.47
N GLN A 246 -3.07 -6.36 -10.40
CA GLN A 246 -1.64 -6.31 -10.10
C GLN A 246 -1.19 -7.68 -9.59
N SER A 247 -0.19 -8.27 -10.22
CA SER A 247 0.27 -9.63 -9.92
C SER A 247 0.77 -9.81 -8.48
N VAL A 248 1.41 -8.78 -7.93
CA VAL A 248 1.84 -8.71 -6.53
C VAL A 248 1.33 -7.38 -5.93
N PRO A 249 0.11 -7.35 -5.36
CA PRO A 249 -0.52 -6.10 -4.92
C PRO A 249 0.30 -5.28 -3.93
N GLU A 250 0.97 -5.95 -2.99
CA GLU A 250 1.75 -5.30 -1.93
C GLU A 250 3.25 -5.15 -2.26
N PHE A 251 3.68 -5.35 -3.53
CA PHE A 251 5.08 -5.23 -3.94
C PHE A 251 5.70 -3.86 -3.62
N PHE A 252 4.93 -2.79 -3.78
CA PHE A 252 5.40 -1.42 -3.51
C PHE A 252 5.10 -0.94 -2.08
N GLY A 253 4.56 -1.80 -1.24
CA GLY A 253 4.22 -1.51 0.15
C GLY A 253 2.88 -2.09 0.58
N PRO A 254 2.62 -2.15 1.88
CA PRO A 254 1.40 -2.74 2.41
C PRO A 254 0.16 -1.93 2.00
N LEU A 255 -0.91 -2.64 1.66
CA LEU A 255 -2.20 -2.08 1.26
C LEU A 255 -3.30 -2.48 2.27
N PRO A 256 -4.35 -1.65 2.42
CA PRO A 256 -5.57 -2.08 3.10
C PRO A 256 -6.16 -3.34 2.44
N PRO A 257 -6.74 -4.26 3.21
CA PRO A 257 -7.27 -5.51 2.65
C PRO A 257 -8.28 -5.32 1.51
N GLY A 258 -9.07 -4.25 1.54
CA GLY A 258 -9.99 -3.90 0.47
C GLY A 258 -9.29 -3.56 -0.85
N ASP A 259 -8.15 -2.86 -0.77
CA ASP A 259 -7.36 -2.46 -1.94
C ASP A 259 -6.63 -3.66 -2.55
N VAL A 260 -6.16 -4.61 -1.72
CA VAL A 260 -5.59 -5.89 -2.21
C VAL A 260 -6.62 -6.66 -3.03
N VAL A 261 -7.87 -6.72 -2.55
CA VAL A 261 -8.97 -7.38 -3.27
C VAL A 261 -9.31 -6.61 -4.57
N ALA A 262 -9.29 -5.28 -4.53
CA ALA A 262 -9.57 -4.44 -5.71
C ALA A 262 -8.54 -4.61 -6.83
N LEU A 263 -7.29 -4.99 -6.49
CA LEU A 263 -6.22 -5.29 -7.43
C LEU A 263 -6.21 -6.76 -7.92
N SER A 264 -7.23 -7.52 -7.57
CA SER A 264 -7.44 -8.86 -8.12
C SER A 264 -8.38 -8.78 -9.32
N ALA A 265 -7.96 -9.36 -10.44
CA ALA A 265 -8.77 -9.40 -11.66
C ALA A 265 -10.20 -9.90 -11.40
N ASN A 266 -11.19 -9.24 -11.98
CA ASN A 266 -12.57 -9.75 -12.00
C ASN A 266 -12.84 -10.47 -13.34
N PRO A 267 -12.78 -11.81 -13.39
CA PRO A 267 -12.91 -12.54 -14.65
C PRO A 267 -14.21 -12.29 -15.40
N THR A 268 -15.29 -11.98 -14.70
CA THR A 268 -16.58 -11.69 -15.32
C THR A 268 -16.60 -10.34 -16.00
N VAL A 269 -16.01 -9.33 -15.37
CA VAL A 269 -15.88 -7.97 -15.94
C VAL A 269 -14.95 -8.00 -17.15
N VAL A 270 -13.79 -8.65 -17.00
CA VAL A 270 -12.80 -8.82 -18.09
C VAL A 270 -13.44 -9.52 -19.29
N ALA A 271 -14.14 -10.64 -19.06
CA ALA A 271 -14.84 -11.38 -20.12
C ALA A 271 -15.86 -10.52 -20.88
N ARG A 272 -16.64 -9.71 -20.14
CA ARG A 272 -17.62 -8.80 -20.74
C ARG A 272 -16.98 -7.78 -21.67
N LEU A 273 -15.82 -7.26 -21.29
CA LEU A 273 -15.14 -6.18 -21.99
C LEU A 273 -14.27 -6.66 -23.16
N THR A 274 -13.61 -7.80 -22.99
CA THR A 274 -12.59 -8.27 -23.94
C THR A 274 -13.05 -9.47 -24.79
N GLY A 275 -14.13 -10.14 -24.38
CA GLY A 275 -14.55 -11.41 -24.97
C GLY A 275 -13.74 -12.62 -24.50
N ALA A 276 -12.80 -12.44 -23.58
CA ALA A 276 -12.00 -13.54 -23.02
C ALA A 276 -12.85 -14.54 -22.24
N GLU A 277 -12.43 -15.80 -22.20
CA GLU A 277 -13.10 -16.81 -21.38
C GLU A 277 -12.79 -16.58 -19.87
N PRO A 278 -13.81 -16.46 -18.99
CA PRO A 278 -13.58 -16.18 -17.57
C PRO A 278 -12.68 -17.19 -16.85
N ALA A 279 -12.74 -18.46 -17.25
CA ALA A 279 -11.90 -19.50 -16.66
C ALA A 279 -10.42 -19.32 -17.02
N ARG A 280 -10.14 -18.90 -18.26
CA ARG A 280 -8.76 -18.59 -18.70
C ARG A 280 -8.22 -17.34 -17.99
N VAL A 281 -9.02 -16.28 -17.87
CA VAL A 281 -8.65 -15.08 -17.11
C VAL A 281 -8.27 -15.45 -15.67
N ARG A 282 -9.09 -16.24 -14.99
CA ARG A 282 -8.82 -16.69 -13.61
C ARG A 282 -7.54 -17.52 -13.51
N ALA A 283 -7.21 -18.29 -14.52
CA ALA A 283 -6.02 -19.13 -14.54
C ALA A 283 -4.73 -18.32 -14.63
N VAL A 284 -4.71 -17.25 -15.43
CA VAL A 284 -3.49 -16.44 -15.67
C VAL A 284 -3.37 -15.21 -14.76
N ALA A 285 -4.46 -14.49 -14.50
CA ALA A 285 -4.45 -13.28 -13.67
C ALA A 285 -4.55 -13.58 -12.17
N ARG A 286 -3.60 -14.35 -11.64
CA ARG A 286 -3.49 -14.69 -10.22
C ARG A 286 -2.67 -13.66 -9.47
N THR A 287 -3.04 -13.37 -8.24
CA THR A 287 -2.25 -12.55 -7.32
C THR A 287 -1.39 -13.44 -6.43
N ALA A 288 -0.22 -12.93 -6.02
CA ALA A 288 0.70 -13.58 -5.11
C ALA A 288 1.24 -12.59 -4.07
N SER A 289 1.92 -13.10 -3.06
CA SER A 289 2.59 -12.28 -2.04
C SER A 289 4.00 -11.86 -2.47
N SER A 290 4.62 -12.62 -3.38
CA SER A 290 5.97 -12.40 -3.90
C SER A 290 6.02 -12.72 -5.39
N PRO A 291 6.88 -12.02 -6.18
CA PRO A 291 7.11 -12.36 -7.60
C PRO A 291 7.55 -13.81 -7.83
N ASP A 292 8.30 -14.40 -6.91
CA ASP A 292 8.83 -15.77 -7.03
C ASP A 292 7.73 -16.87 -7.00
N GLU A 293 6.52 -16.52 -6.59
CA GLU A 293 5.35 -17.42 -6.62
C GLU A 293 4.65 -17.46 -7.98
N LEU A 294 5.09 -16.64 -8.93
CA LEU A 294 4.50 -16.46 -10.25
C LEU A 294 5.53 -16.73 -11.34
N PRO A 295 5.10 -16.95 -12.61
CA PRO A 295 6.00 -16.91 -13.75
C PRO A 295 6.76 -15.58 -13.82
N ALA A 296 7.91 -15.56 -14.50
CA ALA A 296 8.64 -14.32 -14.74
C ALA A 296 7.70 -13.26 -15.36
N ALA A 297 7.83 -12.00 -14.95
CA ALA A 297 6.88 -10.96 -15.34
C ALA A 297 6.67 -10.82 -16.86
N PRO A 298 7.70 -10.96 -17.73
CA PRO A 298 7.49 -10.96 -19.18
C PRO A 298 6.66 -12.16 -19.68
N GLU A 299 6.81 -13.33 -19.06
CA GLU A 299 6.06 -14.54 -19.39
C GLU A 299 4.61 -14.40 -18.94
N LEU A 300 4.40 -13.95 -17.69
CA LEU A 300 3.06 -13.70 -17.15
C LEU A 300 2.31 -12.62 -17.96
N LEU A 301 3.01 -11.55 -18.38
CA LEU A 301 2.45 -10.53 -19.25
C LEU A 301 1.98 -11.14 -20.58
N ALA A 302 2.82 -12.00 -21.20
CA ALA A 302 2.49 -12.64 -22.46
C ALA A 302 1.27 -13.58 -22.33
N GLU A 303 1.18 -14.37 -21.26
CA GLU A 303 0.04 -15.24 -20.98
C GLU A 303 -1.26 -14.44 -20.79
N ILE A 304 -1.21 -13.34 -20.03
CA ILE A 304 -2.36 -12.45 -19.84
C ILE A 304 -2.76 -11.80 -21.16
N ALA A 305 -1.79 -11.26 -21.89
CA ALA A 305 -2.02 -10.62 -23.19
C ALA A 305 -2.67 -11.57 -24.20
N GLU A 306 -2.20 -12.83 -24.28
CA GLU A 306 -2.80 -13.85 -25.13
C GLU A 306 -4.27 -14.09 -24.79
N VAL A 307 -4.57 -14.25 -23.49
CA VAL A 307 -5.96 -14.49 -23.04
C VAL A 307 -6.87 -13.30 -23.34
N LEU A 308 -6.35 -12.07 -23.25
CA LEU A 308 -7.12 -10.84 -23.54
C LEU A 308 -7.13 -10.49 -25.06
N GLY A 309 -6.41 -11.22 -25.89
CA GLY A 309 -6.30 -10.95 -27.33
C GLY A 309 -5.42 -9.75 -27.70
N LEU A 310 -4.51 -9.35 -26.81
CA LEU A 310 -3.65 -8.17 -26.95
C LEU A 310 -2.32 -8.55 -27.60
N GLU A 311 -2.14 -8.30 -28.89
CA GLU A 311 -0.86 -8.51 -29.56
C GLU A 311 0.12 -7.35 -29.32
N GLY A 312 1.39 -7.66 -29.06
CA GLY A 312 2.44 -6.67 -28.82
C GLY A 312 2.32 -5.96 -27.45
N ALA A 313 1.67 -6.58 -26.48
CA ALA A 313 1.54 -6.00 -25.13
C ALA A 313 2.90 -5.70 -24.50
N GLY A 314 3.05 -4.49 -23.97
CA GLY A 314 4.24 -4.02 -23.29
C GLY A 314 5.33 -3.48 -24.21
N ARG A 315 5.78 -4.20 -25.21
CA ARG A 315 6.81 -3.77 -26.17
C ARG A 315 6.32 -3.96 -27.60
N GLY A 316 6.30 -2.89 -28.34
CA GLY A 316 5.99 -2.91 -29.75
C GLY A 316 7.21 -3.12 -30.64
#